data_735d5a0fbd57124df46ffa09171dec5e
#
_entry.id   735d5a0fbd57124df46ffa09171dec5e
#
_cell.length_a   1.000
_cell.length_b   1.000
_cell.length_c   1.000
_cell.angle_alpha   90.00
_cell.angle_beta   90.00
_cell.angle_gamma   90.00
#
_symmetry.space_group_name_H-M   'P 1'
#
loop_
_entity.id
_entity.type
_entity.pdbx_description
1 polymer ?
#
loop_
_entity_poly.entity_id
_entity_poly.type
_entity_poly.pdbx_seq_one_letter_code
_entity_poly.pdbx_strand_id
1 'polypeptide(L)'
;MSFKTRADIRNVAIVAHVDHGKTTLVDKMLWQSGAFGEHQHVDERAMDSGDLEREKGITILAKNTAVHYTGKAALDRGLDDGVTINIIDTPGHADFGGEVERGLSMVDGVVLLVDASEGPLPQTRFVLRKALAAKMPVILCINKVDRPDSRIAEVVDEAYELFL
;
A
#
# COMPACT_ATOMS: atom_id res chain seq x y z
N MET A 1 16.19 -25.31 15.33
CA MET A 1 16.28 -23.87 15.66
C MET A 1 14.87 -23.31 15.71
N SER A 2 14.43 -22.80 16.87
CA SER A 2 13.13 -22.13 16.98
C SER A 2 13.26 -20.71 16.42
N PHE A 3 12.54 -20.41 15.34
CA PHE A 3 12.47 -19.06 14.82
C PHE A 3 11.66 -18.19 15.79
N LYS A 4 12.25 -17.12 16.30
CA LYS A 4 11.56 -16.13 17.12
C LYS A 4 10.65 -15.29 16.23
N THR A 5 9.35 -15.43 16.39
CA THR A 5 8.35 -14.57 15.70
C THR A 5 8.35 -13.18 16.33
N ARG A 6 8.39 -12.13 15.52
CA ARG A 6 8.31 -10.73 15.96
C ARG A 6 6.85 -10.27 15.81
N ALA A 7 6.17 -10.08 16.97
CA ALA A 7 4.79 -9.60 17.00
C ALA A 7 4.65 -8.09 16.72
N ASP A 8 5.77 -7.37 16.84
CA ASP A 8 5.89 -5.91 16.69
C ASP A 8 6.26 -5.47 15.26
N ILE A 9 6.34 -6.40 14.30
CA ILE A 9 6.64 -6.10 12.88
C ILE A 9 5.51 -6.62 12.00
N ARG A 10 5.13 -5.81 11.00
CA ARG A 10 4.20 -6.19 9.91
C ARG A 10 4.77 -5.73 8.59
N ASN A 11 4.73 -6.61 7.61
CA ASN A 11 5.13 -6.31 6.24
C ASN A 11 3.87 -6.22 5.38
N VAL A 12 3.66 -5.10 4.72
CA VAL A 12 2.43 -4.83 3.96
C VAL A 12 2.79 -4.32 2.57
N ALA A 13 2.22 -4.91 1.54
CA ALA A 13 2.30 -4.37 0.19
C ALA A 13 1.12 -3.43 -0.08
N ILE A 14 1.37 -2.30 -0.72
CA ILE A 14 0.33 -1.44 -1.26
C ILE A 14 0.25 -1.68 -2.77
N VAL A 15 -0.91 -2.10 -3.21
CA VAL A 15 -1.21 -2.38 -4.61
C VAL A 15 -2.24 -1.38 -5.10
N ALA A 16 -1.91 -0.68 -6.18
CA ALA A 16 -2.79 0.29 -6.80
C ALA A 16 -2.53 0.37 -8.29
N HIS A 17 -3.55 0.78 -9.06
CA HIS A 17 -3.32 1.24 -10.42
C HIS A 17 -2.59 2.59 -10.43
N VAL A 18 -1.95 2.91 -11.55
CA VAL A 18 -1.35 4.24 -11.78
C VAL A 18 -2.41 5.32 -11.53
N ASP A 19 -2.01 6.41 -10.91
CA ASP A 19 -2.85 7.56 -10.56
C ASP A 19 -3.95 7.32 -9.50
N HIS A 20 -4.08 6.14 -8.91
CA HIS A 20 -5.00 5.89 -7.80
C HIS A 20 -4.53 6.50 -6.46
N GLY A 21 -3.33 7.12 -6.43
CA GLY A 21 -2.81 7.88 -5.30
C GLY A 21 -1.95 7.07 -4.33
N LYS A 22 -1.33 5.98 -4.78
CA LYS A 22 -0.46 5.12 -3.96
C LYS A 22 0.68 5.90 -3.32
N THR A 23 1.47 6.60 -4.12
CA THR A 23 2.61 7.40 -3.64
C THR A 23 2.16 8.47 -2.64
N THR A 24 1.07 9.16 -2.94
CA THR A 24 0.49 10.18 -2.04
C THR A 24 0.05 9.57 -0.71
N LEU A 25 -0.57 8.39 -0.72
CA LEU A 25 -0.96 7.69 0.50
C LEU A 25 0.26 7.37 1.36
N VAL A 26 1.30 6.78 0.77
CA VAL A 26 2.54 6.41 1.48
C VAL A 26 3.24 7.65 2.05
N ASP A 27 3.36 8.72 1.29
CA ASP A 27 3.93 9.98 1.75
C ASP A 27 3.16 10.54 2.96
N LYS A 28 1.83 10.50 2.94
CA LYS A 28 1.00 10.96 4.06
C LYS A 28 1.12 10.04 5.29
N MET A 29 1.26 8.74 5.10
CA MET A 29 1.54 7.81 6.20
C MET A 29 2.88 8.11 6.86
N LEU A 30 3.93 8.35 6.06
CA LEU A 30 5.25 8.75 6.57
C LEU A 30 5.19 10.07 7.34
N TRP A 31 4.50 11.04 6.80
CA TRP A 31 4.33 12.33 7.46
C TRP A 31 3.62 12.17 8.82
N GLN A 32 2.48 11.48 8.86
CA GLN A 32 1.69 11.31 10.07
C GLN A 32 2.37 10.44 11.14
N SER A 33 3.26 9.55 10.74
CA SER A 33 4.05 8.72 11.67
C SER A 33 5.23 9.46 12.31
N GLY A 34 5.50 10.72 11.92
CA GLY A 34 6.65 11.49 12.39
C GLY A 34 7.99 11.02 11.82
N ALA A 35 7.98 10.24 10.73
CA ALA A 35 9.20 9.80 10.06
C ALA A 35 10.02 10.97 9.49
N PHE A 36 9.36 12.11 9.23
CA PHE A 36 9.98 13.37 8.85
C PHE A 36 9.93 14.34 10.03
N GLY A 37 11.07 14.97 10.38
CA GLY A 37 11.13 16.02 11.39
C GLY A 37 10.26 17.24 11.02
N GLU A 38 9.77 17.98 12.02
CA GLU A 38 8.82 19.12 11.87
C GLU A 38 9.30 20.22 10.89
N HIS A 39 10.57 20.25 10.54
CA HIS A 39 11.18 21.27 9.65
C HIS A 39 11.76 20.69 8.34
N GLN A 40 11.55 19.42 8.06
CA GLN A 40 12.01 18.82 6.82
C GLN A 40 11.02 19.10 5.69
N HIS A 41 11.44 19.92 4.72
CA HIS A 41 10.74 20.00 3.43
C HIS A 41 10.88 18.65 2.74
N VAL A 42 9.82 17.88 2.73
CA VAL A 42 9.75 16.61 2.01
C VAL A 42 9.21 16.92 0.64
N ASP A 43 9.98 16.60 -0.39
CA ASP A 43 9.49 16.64 -1.76
C ASP A 43 8.27 15.72 -1.89
N GLU A 44 7.23 16.19 -2.56
CA GLU A 44 6.12 15.32 -2.95
C GLU A 44 6.67 14.07 -3.66
N ARG A 45 6.10 12.89 -3.33
CA ARG A 45 6.55 11.61 -3.90
C ARG A 45 7.92 11.12 -3.39
N ALA A 46 8.14 11.20 -2.07
CA ALA A 46 9.37 10.75 -1.42
C ALA A 46 9.76 9.29 -1.77
N MET A 47 8.78 8.43 -2.09
CA MET A 47 9.00 7.05 -2.51
C MET A 47 9.53 6.93 -3.95
N ASP A 48 9.21 7.88 -4.83
CA ASP A 48 9.65 7.88 -6.23
C ASP A 48 10.97 8.64 -6.36
N SER A 49 12.05 8.02 -5.93
CA SER A 49 13.39 8.64 -5.88
C SER A 49 14.18 8.57 -7.20
N GLY A 50 13.74 7.75 -8.16
CA GLY A 50 14.36 7.66 -9.48
C GLY A 50 13.93 8.78 -10.43
N ASP A 51 14.85 9.33 -11.21
CA ASP A 51 14.53 10.42 -12.15
C ASP A 51 13.43 10.01 -13.14
N LEU A 52 13.48 8.78 -13.65
CA LEU A 52 12.48 8.25 -14.57
C LEU A 52 11.10 8.04 -13.88
N GLU A 53 11.09 7.64 -12.62
CA GLU A 53 9.86 7.48 -11.82
C GLU A 53 9.21 8.85 -11.59
N ARG A 54 9.99 9.87 -11.25
CA ARG A 54 9.50 11.25 -11.06
C ARG A 54 8.96 11.85 -12.35
N GLU A 55 9.68 11.68 -13.47
CA GLU A 55 9.27 12.20 -14.77
C GLU A 55 7.96 11.57 -15.27
N LYS A 56 7.84 10.23 -15.14
CA LYS A 56 6.68 9.49 -15.64
C LYS A 56 5.54 9.40 -14.64
N GLY A 57 5.77 9.76 -13.39
CA GLY A 57 4.76 9.69 -12.36
C GLY A 57 4.35 8.28 -11.94
N ILE A 58 5.19 7.27 -12.16
CA ILE A 58 4.93 5.86 -11.86
C ILE A 58 6.04 5.26 -11.00
N THR A 59 5.69 4.27 -10.16
CA THR A 59 6.68 3.46 -9.43
C THR A 59 7.15 2.32 -10.32
N ILE A 60 8.46 2.20 -10.53
CA ILE A 60 9.08 1.18 -11.40
C ILE A 60 9.62 0.02 -10.57
N LEU A 61 10.31 0.32 -9.47
CA LEU A 61 10.91 -0.68 -8.60
C LEU A 61 10.15 -0.81 -7.28
N ALA A 62 10.00 -2.04 -6.79
CA ALA A 62 9.49 -2.27 -5.45
C ALA A 62 10.44 -1.67 -4.41
N LYS A 63 9.90 -0.82 -3.53
CA LYS A 63 10.65 -0.13 -2.47
C LYS A 63 10.11 -0.51 -1.11
N ASN A 64 10.97 -0.45 -0.12
CA ASN A 64 10.62 -0.70 1.27
C ASN A 64 10.76 0.58 2.08
N THR A 65 9.72 0.92 2.83
CA THR A 65 9.71 2.02 3.77
C THR A 65 9.08 1.59 5.08
N ALA A 66 9.57 2.10 6.21
CA ALA A 66 9.07 1.73 7.52
C ALA A 66 8.30 2.89 8.16
N VAL A 67 7.14 2.56 8.71
CA VAL A 67 6.30 3.46 9.51
C VAL A 67 6.21 2.88 10.92
N HIS A 68 6.45 3.69 11.94
CA HIS A 68 6.28 3.28 13.33
C HIS A 68 4.95 3.79 13.87
N TYR A 69 4.09 2.86 14.32
CA TYR A 69 2.75 3.16 14.82
C TYR A 69 2.64 2.84 16.31
N THR A 70 2.34 3.86 17.12
CA THR A 70 2.18 3.77 18.59
C THR A 70 0.75 4.03 19.06
N GLY A 71 -0.22 3.96 18.15
CA GLY A 71 -1.61 4.28 18.45
C GLY A 71 -2.33 3.18 19.25
N LYS A 72 -3.59 3.48 19.62
CA LYS A 72 -4.44 2.64 20.48
C LYS A 72 -4.48 1.16 20.06
N ALA A 73 -4.56 0.87 18.77
CA ALA A 73 -4.62 -0.51 18.29
C ALA A 73 -3.36 -1.34 18.58
N ALA A 74 -2.19 -0.71 18.75
CA ALA A 74 -0.98 -1.39 19.20
C ALA A 74 -1.04 -1.66 20.70
N LEU A 75 -1.45 -0.67 21.49
CA LEU A 75 -1.60 -0.78 22.95
C LEU A 75 -2.64 -1.86 23.35
N ASP A 76 -3.79 -1.88 22.69
CA ASP A 76 -4.84 -2.89 22.93
C ASP A 76 -4.37 -4.34 22.68
N ARG A 77 -3.25 -4.51 21.97
CA ARG A 77 -2.60 -5.81 21.71
C ARG A 77 -1.38 -6.08 22.58
N GLY A 78 -1.11 -5.21 23.58
CA GLY A 78 0.05 -5.34 24.45
C GLY A 78 1.38 -5.04 23.76
N LEU A 79 1.36 -4.23 22.71
CA LEU A 79 2.56 -3.77 21.99
C LEU A 79 2.86 -2.32 22.40
N ASP A 80 3.30 -2.16 23.65
CA ASP A 80 3.50 -0.84 24.28
C ASP A 80 4.56 0.01 23.57
N ASP A 81 5.55 -0.64 22.98
CA ASP A 81 6.59 0.01 22.17
C ASP A 81 6.12 0.29 20.72
N GLY A 82 4.87 -0.04 20.41
CA GLY A 82 4.29 0.14 19.08
C GLY A 82 4.58 -0.99 18.09
N VAL A 83 4.22 -0.74 16.84
CA VAL A 83 4.37 -1.67 15.71
C VAL A 83 5.15 -1.00 14.59
N THR A 84 6.16 -1.67 14.09
CA THR A 84 6.84 -1.27 12.85
C THR A 84 6.10 -1.88 11.65
N ILE A 85 5.57 -1.03 10.78
CA ILE A 85 4.91 -1.43 9.54
C ILE A 85 5.86 -1.14 8.39
N ASN A 86 6.43 -2.19 7.82
CA ASN A 86 7.21 -2.10 6.60
C ASN A 86 6.26 -2.06 5.42
N ILE A 87 6.27 -0.98 4.69
CA ILE A 87 5.46 -0.78 3.49
C ILE A 87 6.35 -1.09 2.29
N ILE A 88 5.92 -2.07 1.50
CA ILE A 88 6.56 -2.43 0.24
C ILE A 88 5.72 -1.82 -0.87
N ASP A 89 6.26 -0.78 -1.48
CA ASP A 89 5.64 -0.12 -2.62
C ASP A 89 5.89 -0.96 -3.87
N THR A 90 4.82 -1.54 -4.42
CA THR A 90 4.90 -2.37 -5.62
C THR A 90 4.54 -1.57 -6.85
N PRO A 91 5.21 -1.82 -8.00
CA PRO A 91 4.81 -1.22 -9.26
C PRO A 91 3.34 -1.50 -9.57
N GLY A 92 2.60 -0.46 -9.96
CA GLY A 92 1.18 -0.58 -10.32
C GLY A 92 0.93 -1.02 -11.77
N HIS A 93 1.99 -1.20 -12.57
CA HIS A 93 1.88 -1.48 -13.99
C HIS A 93 2.04 -2.98 -14.31
N ALA A 94 1.26 -3.50 -15.26
CA ALA A 94 1.27 -4.91 -15.65
C ALA A 94 2.63 -5.40 -16.18
N ASP A 95 3.44 -4.50 -16.74
CA ASP A 95 4.75 -4.81 -17.31
C ASP A 95 5.79 -5.19 -16.24
N PHE A 96 5.50 -4.90 -14.96
CA PHE A 96 6.39 -5.20 -13.83
C PHE A 96 5.93 -6.42 -13.01
N GLY A 97 5.31 -7.41 -13.65
CA GLY A 97 4.75 -8.60 -12.97
C GLY A 97 5.74 -9.32 -12.05
N GLY A 98 7.01 -9.42 -12.45
CA GLY A 98 8.06 -10.03 -11.62
C GLY A 98 8.36 -9.25 -10.33
N GLU A 99 8.31 -7.92 -10.38
CA GLU A 99 8.50 -7.06 -9.20
C GLU A 99 7.29 -7.15 -8.25
N VAL A 100 6.07 -7.25 -8.79
CA VAL A 100 4.86 -7.47 -8.01
C VAL A 100 4.92 -8.81 -7.26
N GLU A 101 5.28 -9.90 -7.94
CA GLU A 101 5.40 -11.22 -7.29
C GLU A 101 6.49 -11.23 -6.22
N ARG A 102 7.62 -10.58 -6.46
CA ARG A 102 8.70 -10.45 -5.48
C ARG A 102 8.23 -9.65 -4.26
N GLY A 103 7.55 -8.53 -4.45
CA GLY A 103 6.96 -7.73 -3.38
C GLY A 103 5.97 -8.55 -2.55
N LEU A 104 5.05 -9.27 -3.21
CA LEU A 104 4.06 -10.11 -2.52
C LEU A 104 4.69 -11.25 -1.72
N SER A 105 5.80 -11.83 -2.17
CA SER A 105 6.47 -12.92 -1.44
C SER A 105 7.08 -12.50 -0.09
N MET A 106 7.22 -11.20 0.15
CA MET A 106 7.87 -10.63 1.34
C MET A 106 6.89 -10.05 2.36
N VAL A 107 5.57 -10.11 2.11
CA VAL A 107 4.58 -9.42 2.94
C VAL A 107 3.64 -10.36 3.67
N ASP A 108 3.07 -9.85 4.77
CA ASP A 108 2.07 -10.54 5.60
C ASP A 108 0.64 -10.24 5.14
N GLY A 109 0.45 -9.18 4.35
CA GLY A 109 -0.86 -8.76 3.85
C GLY A 109 -0.75 -7.67 2.79
N VAL A 110 -1.88 -7.36 2.17
CA VAL A 110 -1.98 -6.43 1.04
C VAL A 110 -3.02 -5.35 1.33
N VAL A 111 -2.68 -4.10 1.04
CA VAL A 111 -3.65 -3.00 0.91
C VAL A 111 -3.92 -2.79 -0.57
N LEU A 112 -5.16 -3.03 -0.96
CA LEU A 112 -5.65 -2.77 -2.31
C LEU A 112 -6.25 -1.37 -2.35
N LEU A 113 -5.58 -0.46 -3.05
CA LEU A 113 -5.99 0.93 -3.18
C LEU A 113 -6.75 1.13 -4.50
N VAL A 114 -7.98 1.62 -4.40
CA VAL A 114 -8.87 1.83 -5.54
C VAL A 114 -9.38 3.27 -5.53
N ASP A 115 -9.40 3.92 -6.68
CA ASP A 115 -9.98 5.25 -6.87
C ASP A 115 -11.50 5.17 -6.81
N ALA A 116 -12.13 6.07 -6.04
CA ALA A 116 -13.59 6.09 -5.82
C ALA A 116 -14.41 6.45 -7.08
N SER A 117 -13.78 7.02 -8.11
CA SER A 117 -14.45 7.36 -9.36
C SER A 117 -14.22 6.32 -10.46
N GLU A 118 -13.00 5.80 -10.58
CA GLU A 118 -12.64 4.86 -11.64
C GLU A 118 -13.02 3.40 -11.29
N GLY A 119 -12.89 3.04 -10.02
CA GLY A 119 -13.07 1.66 -9.60
C GLY A 119 -11.85 0.77 -9.87
N PRO A 120 -11.99 -0.54 -9.66
CA PRO A 120 -10.90 -1.49 -9.85
C PRO A 120 -10.64 -1.76 -11.34
N LEU A 121 -9.40 -1.55 -11.77
CA LEU A 121 -8.97 -1.74 -13.15
C LEU A 121 -8.39 -3.16 -13.39
N PRO A 122 -8.23 -3.60 -14.66
CA PRO A 122 -7.81 -4.97 -14.99
C PRO A 122 -6.49 -5.42 -14.35
N GLN A 123 -5.52 -4.51 -14.21
CA GLN A 123 -4.23 -4.82 -13.56
C GLN A 123 -4.40 -5.14 -12.07
N THR A 124 -5.33 -4.46 -11.41
CA THR A 124 -5.70 -4.71 -10.01
C THR A 124 -6.18 -6.15 -9.82
N ARG A 125 -6.96 -6.67 -10.77
CA ARG A 125 -7.42 -8.07 -10.77
C ARG A 125 -6.27 -9.07 -10.75
N PHE A 126 -5.26 -8.83 -11.57
CA PHE A 126 -4.09 -9.74 -11.64
C PHE A 126 -3.39 -9.83 -10.29
N VAL A 127 -3.08 -8.69 -9.67
CA VAL A 127 -2.38 -8.65 -8.39
C VAL A 127 -3.23 -9.22 -7.26
N LEU A 128 -4.52 -8.88 -7.22
CA LEU A 128 -5.47 -9.42 -6.24
C LEU A 128 -5.55 -10.95 -6.35
N ARG A 129 -5.66 -11.49 -7.55
CA ARG A 129 -5.70 -12.94 -7.78
C ARG A 129 -4.44 -13.64 -7.26
N LYS A 130 -3.26 -13.03 -7.42
CA LYS A 130 -2.01 -13.54 -6.86
C LYS A 130 -1.99 -13.51 -5.33
N ALA A 131 -2.45 -12.42 -4.72
CA ALA A 131 -2.55 -12.29 -3.26
C ALA A 131 -3.53 -13.33 -2.67
N LEU A 132 -4.69 -13.52 -3.29
CA LEU A 132 -5.67 -14.52 -2.87
C LEU A 132 -5.16 -15.96 -3.03
N ALA A 133 -4.48 -16.28 -4.12
CA ALA A 133 -3.84 -17.59 -4.33
C ALA A 133 -2.79 -17.88 -3.25
N ALA A 134 -2.10 -16.85 -2.77
CA ALA A 134 -1.16 -16.93 -1.65
C ALA A 134 -1.85 -16.90 -0.26
N LYS A 135 -3.19 -16.83 -0.22
CA LYS A 135 -4.02 -16.74 1.01
C LYS A 135 -3.65 -15.56 1.90
N MET A 136 -3.25 -14.46 1.29
CA MET A 136 -2.90 -13.24 2.03
C MET A 136 -4.15 -12.48 2.48
N PRO A 137 -4.17 -11.91 3.70
CA PRO A 137 -5.16 -10.92 4.09
C PRO A 137 -5.12 -9.71 3.15
N VAL A 138 -6.28 -9.26 2.69
CA VAL A 138 -6.42 -8.08 1.82
C VAL A 138 -7.30 -7.05 2.51
N ILE A 139 -6.82 -5.81 2.56
CA ILE A 139 -7.56 -4.64 3.03
C ILE A 139 -7.91 -3.81 1.81
N LEU A 140 -9.22 -3.61 1.56
CA LEU A 140 -9.68 -2.69 0.53
C LEU A 140 -9.65 -1.25 1.06
N CYS A 141 -8.98 -0.36 0.34
CA CYS A 141 -8.92 1.07 0.62
C CYS A 141 -9.47 1.85 -0.57
N ILE A 142 -10.60 2.53 -0.37
CA ILE A 142 -11.21 3.41 -1.38
C ILE A 142 -10.65 4.81 -1.18
N ASN A 143 -9.99 5.35 -2.20
CA ASN A 143 -9.31 6.65 -2.17
C ASN A 143 -10.06 7.70 -3.00
N LYS A 144 -9.73 8.97 -2.78
CA LYS A 144 -10.30 10.12 -3.48
C LYS A 144 -11.83 10.23 -3.33
N VAL A 145 -12.33 9.87 -2.16
CA VAL A 145 -13.77 9.87 -1.83
C VAL A 145 -14.38 11.29 -1.78
N ASP A 146 -13.52 12.29 -1.70
CA ASP A 146 -13.84 13.73 -1.72
C ASP A 146 -14.14 14.29 -3.11
N ARG A 147 -13.86 13.52 -4.16
CA ARG A 147 -14.13 13.95 -5.53
C ARG A 147 -15.64 14.02 -5.82
N PRO A 148 -16.09 15.01 -6.58
CA PRO A 148 -17.51 15.16 -6.92
C PRO A 148 -18.05 14.03 -7.81
N ASP A 149 -17.18 13.32 -8.53
CA ASP A 149 -17.50 12.17 -9.37
C ASP A 149 -17.30 10.83 -8.66
N SER A 150 -17.10 10.82 -7.34
CA SER A 150 -16.95 9.60 -6.55
C SER A 150 -18.27 8.80 -6.51
N ARG A 151 -18.15 7.45 -6.70
CA ARG A 151 -19.26 6.49 -6.68
C ARG A 151 -18.94 5.34 -5.73
N ILE A 152 -18.73 5.68 -4.46
CA ILE A 152 -18.14 4.81 -3.43
C ILE A 152 -18.86 3.45 -3.32
N ALA A 153 -20.20 3.45 -3.24
CA ALA A 153 -20.97 2.21 -3.08
C ALA A 153 -20.76 1.26 -4.28
N GLU A 154 -20.84 1.80 -5.50
CA GLU A 154 -20.63 1.02 -6.72
C GLU A 154 -19.21 0.45 -6.80
N VAL A 155 -18.20 1.26 -6.46
CA VAL A 155 -16.80 0.82 -6.47
C VAL A 155 -16.52 -0.25 -5.42
N VAL A 156 -17.17 -0.18 -4.26
CA VAL A 156 -17.10 -1.24 -3.25
C VAL A 156 -17.69 -2.53 -3.79
N ASP A 157 -18.84 -2.49 -4.44
CA ASP A 157 -19.49 -3.66 -5.03
C ASP A 157 -18.63 -4.25 -6.16
N GLU A 158 -18.11 -3.42 -7.06
CA GLU A 158 -17.18 -3.83 -8.13
C GLU A 158 -15.91 -4.48 -7.56
N ALA A 159 -15.39 -3.94 -6.45
CA ALA A 159 -14.23 -4.52 -5.79
C ALA A 159 -14.56 -5.89 -5.16
N TYR A 160 -15.73 -6.04 -4.55
CA TYR A 160 -16.16 -7.34 -4.00
C TYR A 160 -16.34 -8.40 -5.07
N GLU A 161 -16.82 -8.05 -6.26
CA GLU A 161 -16.91 -8.98 -7.40
C GLU A 161 -15.54 -9.55 -7.82
N LEU A 162 -14.44 -8.87 -7.48
CA LEU A 162 -13.10 -9.39 -7.75
C LEU A 162 -12.66 -10.51 -6.79
N PHE A 163 -13.31 -10.59 -5.63
CA PHE A 163 -12.99 -11.61 -4.62
C PHE A 163 -13.77 -12.91 -4.84
N LEU A 164 -14.76 -12.92 -5.72
CA LEU A 164 -15.58 -14.08 -6.08
C LEU A 164 -14.94 -14.84 -7.25
#